data_d6cc0e938048ead77006c06104dbc7dc
#
_entry.id   d6cc0e938048ead77006c06104dbc7dc
#
_cell.length_a   1.000
_cell.length_b   1.000
_cell.length_c   1.000
_cell.angle_alpha   90.00
_cell.angle_beta   90.00
_cell.angle_gamma   90.00
#
_symmetry.space_group_name_H-M   'P 1'
#
loop_
_entity.id
_entity.type
_entity.pdbx_description
1 polymer ?
#
loop_
_entity_poly.entity_id
_entity_poly.type
_entity_poly.pdbx_seq_one_letter_code
_entity_poly.pdbx_strand_id
1 'polypeptide(L)'
;MQNYPIKFKAALLKNIHKPLVIEEVEFRGPLLEGQILVKLEYSGICGRQIDEIDGNCGEDKFLPHLLGHEGSGEVIDIGPGITKVIKGNKVILHWMKGTGIESETPKYFCNNKQINAGWVTTFNEYAVVSENRVTVTPDPSEMQLSALCGCVITTSTGVVNQAKISASDSVLVYGCGGIGLCVIQAASFFKPKEIIAIDINQKSLELAKEFGATNLIDAQKEDILKSVLEITEGRGANKVIVCIGNTQAIELA
;
A
#
# COMPACT_ATOMS: atom_id res chain seq x y z
N MET A 1 4.48 -31.09 8.59
CA MET A 1 5.13 -30.34 7.51
C MET A 1 4.11 -30.12 6.43
N GLN A 2 4.15 -28.95 5.78
CA GLN A 2 3.28 -28.69 4.63
C GLN A 2 3.71 -29.58 3.46
N ASN A 3 2.75 -30.20 2.79
CA ASN A 3 3.03 -30.97 1.58
C ASN A 3 3.13 -30.03 0.37
N TYR A 4 4.18 -30.18 -0.42
CA TYR A 4 4.36 -29.49 -1.69
C TYR A 4 4.17 -30.46 -2.86
N PRO A 5 3.68 -30.05 -4.02
CA PRO A 5 3.34 -28.66 -4.40
C PRO A 5 2.02 -28.16 -3.79
N ILE A 6 1.88 -26.84 -3.69
CA ILE A 6 0.62 -26.17 -3.34
C ILE A 6 0.07 -25.52 -4.59
N LYS A 7 -1.20 -25.77 -4.88
CA LYS A 7 -1.96 -25.11 -5.97
C LYS A 7 -3.00 -24.18 -5.40
N PHE A 8 -3.15 -23.03 -6.01
CA PHE A 8 -4.06 -21.99 -5.57
C PHE A 8 -4.44 -21.05 -6.71
N LYS A 9 -5.52 -20.28 -6.52
CA LYS A 9 -5.92 -19.26 -7.47
C LYS A 9 -5.15 -17.96 -7.26
N ALA A 10 -4.82 -17.32 -8.38
CA ALA A 10 -4.18 -16.01 -8.38
C ALA A 10 -4.67 -15.18 -9.57
N ALA A 11 -4.66 -13.86 -9.40
CA ALA A 11 -4.93 -12.90 -10.47
C ALA A 11 -3.61 -12.50 -11.13
N LEU A 12 -3.44 -12.87 -12.41
CA LEU A 12 -2.25 -12.61 -13.20
C LEU A 12 -2.44 -11.42 -14.13
N LEU A 13 -1.45 -10.55 -14.18
CA LEU A 13 -1.29 -9.60 -15.28
C LEU A 13 -0.57 -10.32 -16.44
N LYS A 14 -1.34 -10.65 -17.49
CA LYS A 14 -0.79 -11.29 -18.70
C LYS A 14 -0.43 -10.29 -19.79
N ASN A 15 -1.18 -9.20 -19.87
CA ASN A 15 -0.99 -8.12 -20.84
C ASN A 15 -1.46 -6.81 -20.21
N ILE A 16 -0.69 -5.74 -20.39
CA ILE A 16 -1.12 -4.38 -20.03
C ILE A 16 -2.39 -3.99 -20.81
N HIS A 17 -3.16 -3.07 -20.28
CA HIS A 17 -4.46 -2.61 -20.83
C HIS A 17 -5.53 -3.71 -20.93
N LYS A 18 -5.36 -4.81 -20.18
CA LYS A 18 -6.33 -5.91 -20.14
C LYS A 18 -6.67 -6.25 -18.68
N PRO A 19 -7.89 -6.75 -18.43
CA PRO A 19 -8.25 -7.25 -17.10
C PRO A 19 -7.30 -8.36 -16.65
N LEU A 20 -7.10 -8.45 -15.34
CA LEU A 20 -6.38 -9.58 -14.73
C LEU A 20 -7.11 -10.89 -15.02
N VAL A 21 -6.35 -11.97 -15.18
CA VAL A 21 -6.88 -13.30 -15.46
C VAL A 21 -6.69 -14.18 -14.24
N ILE A 22 -7.78 -14.78 -13.74
CA ILE A 22 -7.70 -15.75 -12.65
C ILE A 22 -7.21 -17.09 -13.19
N GLU A 23 -6.08 -17.56 -12.67
CA GLU A 23 -5.46 -18.83 -13.04
C GLU A 23 -5.13 -19.67 -11.82
N GLU A 24 -5.01 -21.01 -12.02
CA GLU A 24 -4.38 -21.88 -11.05
C GLU A 24 -2.86 -21.74 -11.13
N VAL A 25 -2.25 -21.39 -10.01
CA VAL A 25 -0.81 -21.22 -9.85
C VAL A 25 -0.29 -22.25 -8.88
N GLU A 26 0.94 -22.73 -9.10
CA GLU A 26 1.60 -23.73 -8.30
C GLU A 26 2.89 -23.18 -7.69
N PHE A 27 3.07 -23.38 -6.37
CA PHE A 27 4.35 -23.25 -5.70
C PHE A 27 4.89 -24.66 -5.40
N ARG A 28 6.04 -25.00 -5.95
CA ARG A 28 6.58 -26.37 -5.91
C ARG A 28 7.38 -26.70 -4.67
N GLY A 29 7.74 -25.68 -3.88
CA GLY A 29 8.55 -25.88 -2.69
C GLY A 29 9.94 -26.53 -2.95
N PRO A 30 10.65 -26.92 -1.89
CA PRO A 30 10.39 -26.51 -0.50
C PRO A 30 10.62 -25.00 -0.30
N LEU A 31 10.25 -24.48 0.88
CA LEU A 31 10.62 -23.12 1.28
C LEU A 31 12.14 -23.04 1.47
N LEU A 32 12.74 -22.00 0.90
CA LEU A 32 14.14 -21.66 1.09
C LEU A 32 14.37 -20.96 2.44
N GLU A 33 15.63 -20.77 2.80
CA GLU A 33 16.01 -19.99 3.98
C GLU A 33 15.38 -18.60 3.95
N GLY A 34 14.77 -18.21 5.05
CA GLY A 34 14.10 -16.92 5.19
C GLY A 34 12.75 -16.80 4.49
N GLN A 35 12.22 -17.85 3.84
CA GLN A 35 10.91 -17.84 3.21
C GLN A 35 9.80 -18.28 4.16
N ILE A 36 8.65 -17.65 4.04
CA ILE A 36 7.43 -17.89 4.81
C ILE A 36 6.28 -18.09 3.83
N LEU A 37 5.50 -19.17 4.01
CA LEU A 37 4.25 -19.39 3.29
C LEU A 37 3.10 -18.81 4.10
N VAL A 38 2.35 -17.90 3.50
CA VAL A 38 1.19 -17.25 4.11
C VAL A 38 -0.06 -17.56 3.29
N LYS A 39 -1.13 -18.00 3.96
CA LYS A 39 -2.48 -18.05 3.38
C LYS A 39 -3.11 -16.68 3.56
N LEU A 40 -3.39 -16.01 2.45
CA LEU A 40 -3.95 -14.66 2.46
C LEU A 40 -5.45 -14.69 2.82
N GLU A 41 -5.87 -13.72 3.62
CA GLU A 41 -7.26 -13.48 3.99
C GLU A 41 -7.77 -12.20 3.32
N TYR A 42 -6.92 -11.17 3.30
CA TYR A 42 -7.26 -9.87 2.70
C TYR A 42 -6.06 -9.31 1.93
N SER A 43 -6.38 -8.56 0.88
CA SER A 43 -5.42 -7.78 0.10
C SER A 43 -5.98 -6.38 -0.14
N GLY A 44 -5.16 -5.36 0.05
CA GLY A 44 -5.46 -4.02 -0.41
C GLY A 44 -5.22 -3.89 -1.92
N ILE A 45 -5.84 -2.89 -2.54
CA ILE A 45 -5.64 -2.50 -3.93
C ILE A 45 -5.07 -1.09 -3.93
N CYS A 46 -3.82 -0.96 -4.34
CA CYS A 46 -3.14 0.33 -4.45
C CYS A 46 -3.22 0.87 -5.89
N GLY A 47 -3.20 2.19 -6.05
CA GLY A 47 -3.10 2.84 -7.37
C GLY A 47 -1.93 2.33 -8.22
N ARG A 48 -0.85 1.88 -7.57
CA ARG A 48 0.29 1.28 -8.27
C ARG A 48 -0.08 0.06 -9.12
N GLN A 49 -0.96 -0.83 -8.65
CA GLN A 49 -1.43 -1.97 -9.45
C GLN A 49 -2.27 -1.53 -10.64
N ILE A 50 -3.06 -0.47 -10.48
CA ILE A 50 -3.83 0.12 -11.58
C ILE A 50 -2.88 0.67 -12.63
N ASP A 51 -1.86 1.41 -12.23
CA ASP A 51 -0.83 1.94 -13.13
C ASP A 51 -0.07 0.85 -13.88
N GLU A 52 0.22 -0.28 -13.23
CA GLU A 52 0.85 -1.44 -13.88
C GLU A 52 -0.09 -2.09 -14.92
N ILE A 53 -1.37 -2.26 -14.58
CA ILE A 53 -2.39 -2.80 -15.49
C ILE A 53 -2.59 -1.86 -16.69
N ASP A 54 -2.62 -0.55 -16.46
CA ASP A 54 -2.84 0.47 -17.48
C ASP A 54 -1.57 0.86 -18.25
N GLY A 55 -0.42 0.21 -17.95
CA GLY A 55 0.84 0.45 -18.64
C GLY A 55 1.47 1.83 -18.36
N ASN A 56 1.01 2.55 -17.33
CA ASN A 56 1.53 3.88 -16.97
C ASN A 56 2.94 3.84 -16.40
N CYS A 57 3.46 2.65 -16.09
CA CYS A 57 4.79 2.43 -15.53
C CYS A 57 5.89 2.22 -16.59
N GLY A 58 5.55 2.35 -17.88
CA GLY A 58 6.43 2.04 -19.00
C GLY A 58 6.38 0.57 -19.42
N GLU A 59 7.38 0.12 -20.20
CA GLU A 59 7.44 -1.26 -20.71
C GLU A 59 7.57 -2.25 -19.56
N ASP A 60 6.63 -3.19 -19.48
CA ASP A 60 6.65 -4.26 -18.47
C ASP A 60 7.37 -5.51 -19.03
N LYS A 61 8.62 -5.68 -18.59
CA LYS A 61 9.49 -6.80 -18.99
C LYS A 61 9.22 -8.09 -18.21
N PHE A 62 8.33 -8.06 -17.22
CA PHE A 62 8.07 -9.17 -16.31
C PHE A 62 6.81 -9.96 -16.63
N LEU A 63 6.05 -9.54 -17.65
CA LEU A 63 4.82 -10.26 -18.06
C LEU A 63 5.08 -11.72 -18.45
N PRO A 64 4.22 -12.68 -18.08
CA PRO A 64 3.13 -12.53 -17.10
C PRO A 64 3.65 -12.59 -15.66
N HIS A 65 3.01 -11.84 -14.77
CA HIS A 65 3.40 -11.83 -13.36
C HIS A 65 2.23 -11.70 -12.38
N LEU A 66 2.50 -12.04 -11.11
CA LEU A 66 1.61 -11.82 -9.98
C LEU A 66 1.68 -10.37 -9.52
N LEU A 67 0.59 -9.88 -8.95
CA LEU A 67 0.42 -8.52 -8.45
C LEU A 67 0.05 -8.47 -6.95
N GLY A 68 -0.07 -7.25 -6.45
CA GLY A 68 -0.40 -6.94 -5.07
C GLY A 68 0.85 -6.80 -4.20
N HIS A 69 0.81 -5.93 -3.19
CA HIS A 69 1.96 -5.69 -2.32
C HIS A 69 1.58 -5.32 -0.88
N GLU A 70 0.32 -5.39 -0.55
CA GLU A 70 -0.21 -5.16 0.79
C GLU A 70 -1.30 -6.19 1.08
N GLY A 71 -1.20 -6.87 2.20
CA GLY A 71 -2.16 -7.91 2.55
C GLY A 71 -2.01 -8.38 3.98
N SER A 72 -2.92 -9.24 4.39
CA SER A 72 -2.89 -9.92 5.68
C SER A 72 -3.32 -11.37 5.54
N GLY A 73 -2.82 -12.22 6.42
CA GLY A 73 -3.09 -13.65 6.35
C GLY A 73 -2.48 -14.42 7.52
N GLU A 74 -2.47 -15.73 7.38
CA GLU A 74 -1.97 -16.67 8.38
C GLU A 74 -0.71 -17.38 7.89
N VAL A 75 0.31 -17.49 8.73
CA VAL A 75 1.52 -18.26 8.47
C VAL A 75 1.20 -19.75 8.47
N ILE A 76 1.33 -20.40 7.32
CA ILE A 76 1.04 -21.83 7.13
C ILE A 76 2.31 -22.67 7.28
N ASP A 77 3.43 -22.17 6.74
CA ASP A 77 4.72 -22.87 6.85
C ASP A 77 5.88 -21.88 6.87
N ILE A 78 7.01 -22.30 7.42
CA ILE A 78 8.22 -21.49 7.53
C ILE A 78 9.44 -22.26 7.03
N GLY A 79 10.29 -21.59 6.29
CA GLY A 79 11.58 -22.10 5.86
C GLY A 79 12.65 -22.04 6.95
N PRO A 80 13.86 -22.55 6.66
CA PRO A 80 14.97 -22.48 7.59
C PRO A 80 15.31 -21.03 7.98
N GLY A 81 15.87 -20.84 9.17
CA GLY A 81 16.40 -19.56 9.67
C GLY A 81 15.33 -18.56 10.19
N ILE A 82 14.04 -18.84 10.00
CA ILE A 82 12.95 -17.96 10.48
C ILE A 82 12.91 -17.92 12.00
N THR A 83 12.90 -16.69 12.53
CA THR A 83 12.86 -16.42 13.97
C THR A 83 11.73 -15.46 14.38
N LYS A 84 11.22 -14.67 13.43
CA LYS A 84 10.29 -13.58 13.69
C LYS A 84 8.84 -14.03 13.81
N VAL A 85 8.48 -15.13 13.19
CA VAL A 85 7.12 -15.68 13.17
C VAL A 85 7.11 -17.19 13.37
N ILE A 86 5.96 -17.70 13.80
CA ILE A 86 5.67 -19.13 13.88
C ILE A 86 4.42 -19.47 13.08
N LYS A 87 4.20 -20.75 12.75
CA LYS A 87 2.96 -21.22 12.13
C LYS A 87 1.74 -20.84 12.97
N GLY A 88 0.68 -20.39 12.31
CA GLY A 88 -0.54 -19.90 12.92
C GLY A 88 -0.52 -18.42 13.29
N ASN A 89 0.62 -17.74 13.21
CA ASN A 89 0.62 -16.30 13.41
C ASN A 89 -0.21 -15.60 12.34
N LYS A 90 -1.01 -14.63 12.74
CA LYS A 90 -1.65 -13.66 11.84
C LYS A 90 -0.64 -12.56 11.53
N VAL A 91 -0.45 -12.28 10.24
CA VAL A 91 0.61 -11.39 9.77
C VAL A 91 0.11 -10.40 8.73
N ILE A 92 0.80 -9.27 8.70
CA ILE A 92 0.71 -8.24 7.66
C ILE A 92 1.85 -8.49 6.68
N LEU A 93 1.56 -8.47 5.37
CA LEU A 93 2.54 -8.48 4.30
C LEU A 93 2.74 -7.05 3.82
N HIS A 94 4.00 -6.61 3.73
CA HIS A 94 4.33 -5.23 3.38
C HIS A 94 5.44 -5.15 2.33
N TRP A 95 5.33 -4.18 1.42
CA TRP A 95 6.28 -4.00 0.32
C TRP A 95 7.64 -3.45 0.78
N MET A 96 7.68 -2.66 1.84
CA MET A 96 8.92 -2.14 2.41
C MET A 96 9.67 -3.23 3.18
N LYS A 97 11.00 -3.14 3.17
CA LYS A 97 11.82 -4.02 4.01
C LYS A 97 11.69 -3.62 5.47
N GLY A 98 11.41 -4.62 6.31
CA GLY A 98 11.55 -4.55 7.75
C GLY A 98 12.82 -5.29 8.24
N THR A 99 12.79 -5.74 9.48
CA THR A 99 13.84 -6.60 10.08
C THR A 99 13.60 -8.06 9.69
N GLY A 100 14.67 -8.86 9.69
CA GLY A 100 14.64 -10.30 9.37
C GLY A 100 15.40 -10.63 8.09
N ILE A 101 15.38 -11.90 7.71
CA ILE A 101 16.11 -12.43 6.55
C ILE A 101 15.43 -11.95 5.25
N GLU A 102 16.23 -11.49 4.28
CA GLU A 102 15.79 -11.30 2.91
C GLU A 102 16.16 -12.56 2.09
N SER A 103 15.15 -13.24 1.61
CA SER A 103 15.31 -14.44 0.78
C SER A 103 15.20 -14.09 -0.71
N GLU A 104 15.51 -15.03 -1.58
CA GLU A 104 15.21 -14.91 -3.00
C GLU A 104 13.69 -14.80 -3.23
N THR A 105 13.30 -14.13 -4.33
CA THR A 105 11.90 -14.11 -4.76
C THR A 105 11.41 -15.52 -5.07
N PRO A 106 10.15 -15.85 -4.70
CA PRO A 106 9.61 -17.17 -4.94
C PRO A 106 9.41 -17.45 -6.43
N LYS A 107 9.50 -18.72 -6.81
CA LYS A 107 9.22 -19.20 -8.17
C LYS A 107 7.85 -19.86 -8.21
N TYR A 108 6.96 -19.29 -8.99
CA TYR A 108 5.62 -19.83 -9.22
C TYR A 108 5.51 -20.39 -10.64
N PHE A 109 4.55 -21.28 -10.84
CA PHE A 109 4.30 -21.92 -12.12
C PHE A 109 2.81 -21.85 -12.47
N CYS A 110 2.51 -21.57 -13.72
CA CYS A 110 1.17 -21.63 -14.30
C CYS A 110 1.27 -22.44 -15.60
N ASN A 111 0.44 -23.49 -15.76
CA ASN A 111 0.49 -24.39 -16.92
C ASN A 111 1.92 -24.89 -17.23
N ASN A 112 2.68 -25.31 -16.20
CA ASN A 112 4.07 -25.76 -16.25
C ASN A 112 5.11 -24.70 -16.71
N LYS A 113 4.71 -23.45 -16.91
CA LYS A 113 5.63 -22.35 -17.22
C LYS A 113 5.85 -21.51 -15.96
N GLN A 114 7.10 -21.14 -15.72
CA GLN A 114 7.41 -20.21 -14.65
C GLN A 114 6.79 -18.85 -14.97
N ILE A 115 6.18 -18.25 -13.95
CA ILE A 115 5.65 -16.89 -13.98
C ILE A 115 6.44 -16.01 -13.00
N ASN A 116 6.52 -14.73 -13.30
CA ASN A 116 7.23 -13.79 -12.45
C ASN A 116 6.39 -13.40 -11.23
N ALA A 117 7.09 -13.07 -10.16
CA ALA A 117 6.51 -12.54 -8.93
C ALA A 117 7.50 -11.53 -8.34
N GLY A 118 6.97 -10.53 -7.66
CA GLY A 118 7.78 -9.60 -6.88
C GLY A 118 8.15 -10.18 -5.52
N TRP A 119 8.74 -9.35 -4.68
CA TRP A 119 9.08 -9.67 -3.30
C TRP A 119 7.85 -9.97 -2.43
N VAL A 120 6.72 -9.37 -2.77
CA VAL A 120 5.41 -9.59 -2.14
C VAL A 120 4.37 -9.61 -3.26
N THR A 121 3.50 -10.61 -3.23
CA THR A 121 2.32 -10.68 -4.09
C THR A 121 1.11 -11.06 -3.25
N THR A 122 0.00 -10.34 -3.42
CA THR A 122 -1.16 -10.51 -2.54
C THR A 122 -2.49 -10.72 -3.28
N PHE A 123 -2.49 -10.66 -4.63
CA PHE A 123 -3.69 -11.00 -5.42
C PHE A 123 -3.77 -12.51 -5.68
N ASN A 124 -3.47 -13.31 -4.68
CA ASN A 124 -3.40 -14.76 -4.69
C ASN A 124 -3.83 -15.35 -3.35
N GLU A 125 -4.31 -16.59 -3.32
CA GLU A 125 -4.75 -17.22 -2.08
C GLU A 125 -3.58 -17.57 -1.14
N TYR A 126 -2.38 -17.81 -1.68
CA TYR A 126 -1.15 -18.08 -0.92
C TYR A 126 0.01 -17.24 -1.47
N ALA A 127 0.79 -16.70 -0.57
CA ALA A 127 2.03 -15.99 -0.89
C ALA A 127 3.23 -16.62 -0.20
N VAL A 128 4.35 -16.68 -0.91
CA VAL A 128 5.66 -16.95 -0.31
C VAL A 128 6.43 -15.63 -0.27
N VAL A 129 6.85 -15.24 0.91
CA VAL A 129 7.51 -13.95 1.15
C VAL A 129 8.72 -14.11 2.06
N SER A 130 9.63 -13.15 2.03
CA SER A 130 10.78 -13.12 2.94
C SER A 130 10.36 -12.72 4.36
N GLU A 131 11.11 -13.16 5.37
CA GLU A 131 10.88 -12.81 6.79
C GLU A 131 10.83 -11.30 7.01
N ASN A 132 11.65 -10.52 6.31
CA ASN A 132 11.69 -9.07 6.41
C ASN A 132 10.51 -8.36 5.70
N ARG A 133 9.54 -9.11 5.15
CA ARG A 133 8.33 -8.61 4.48
C ARG A 133 7.05 -8.96 5.24
N VAL A 134 7.17 -9.48 6.46
CA VAL A 134 6.04 -9.76 7.32
C VAL A 134 6.19 -9.10 8.68
N THR A 135 5.05 -8.76 9.28
CA THR A 135 4.95 -8.30 10.66
C THR A 135 3.76 -8.98 11.30
N VAL A 136 3.94 -9.52 12.51
CA VAL A 136 2.79 -10.08 13.27
C VAL A 136 1.80 -8.96 13.53
N THR A 137 0.52 -9.19 13.20
CA THR A 137 -0.50 -8.19 13.45
C THR A 137 -0.71 -7.97 14.95
N PRO A 138 -0.84 -6.73 15.41
CA PRO A 138 -1.12 -6.44 16.81
C PRO A 138 -2.56 -6.84 17.21
N ASP A 139 -3.48 -6.89 16.25
CA ASP A 139 -4.87 -7.28 16.47
C ASP A 139 -5.34 -8.28 15.41
N PRO A 140 -5.41 -9.58 15.76
CA PRO A 140 -5.90 -10.61 14.84
C PRO A 140 -7.39 -10.52 14.50
N SER A 141 -8.18 -9.71 15.21
CA SER A 141 -9.60 -9.49 14.90
C SER A 141 -9.82 -8.51 13.75
N GLU A 142 -8.80 -7.67 13.45
CA GLU A 142 -8.87 -6.59 12.47
C GLU A 142 -8.00 -6.87 11.22
N MET A 143 -8.15 -8.07 10.64
CA MET A 143 -7.31 -8.49 9.50
C MET A 143 -7.53 -7.64 8.24
N GLN A 144 -8.74 -7.08 8.04
CA GLN A 144 -9.02 -6.16 6.92
C GLN A 144 -8.20 -4.87 7.06
N LEU A 145 -8.21 -4.27 8.24
CA LEU A 145 -7.43 -3.08 8.53
C LEU A 145 -5.93 -3.39 8.50
N SER A 146 -5.53 -4.56 9.00
CA SER A 146 -4.16 -5.05 8.98
C SER A 146 -3.59 -5.11 7.55
N ALA A 147 -4.39 -5.49 6.55
CA ALA A 147 -3.95 -5.50 5.15
C ALA A 147 -3.48 -4.11 4.67
N LEU A 148 -4.20 -3.05 5.06
CA LEU A 148 -3.85 -1.67 4.70
C LEU A 148 -2.54 -1.17 5.34
N CYS A 149 -2.12 -1.80 6.45
CA CYS A 149 -0.82 -1.52 7.06
C CYS A 149 0.37 -1.98 6.19
N GLY A 150 0.12 -2.80 5.17
CA GLY A 150 1.15 -3.24 4.22
C GLY A 150 1.65 -2.15 3.28
N CYS A 151 0.84 -1.11 3.03
CA CYS A 151 1.20 -0.01 2.14
C CYS A 151 0.65 1.34 2.62
N VAL A 152 -0.66 1.57 2.50
CA VAL A 152 -1.24 2.92 2.61
C VAL A 152 -1.01 3.55 3.99
N ILE A 153 -1.22 2.81 5.07
CA ILE A 153 -1.08 3.34 6.43
C ILE A 153 0.40 3.61 6.76
N THR A 154 1.30 2.69 6.45
CA THR A 154 2.74 2.85 6.70
C THR A 154 3.35 3.96 5.84
N THR A 155 2.92 4.09 4.58
CA THR A 155 3.36 5.17 3.70
C THR A 155 2.93 6.53 4.26
N SER A 156 1.66 6.68 4.62
CA SER A 156 1.10 7.93 5.12
C SER A 156 1.71 8.36 6.46
N THR A 157 1.85 7.42 7.39
CA THR A 157 2.51 7.70 8.69
C THR A 157 3.98 8.03 8.53
N GLY A 158 4.67 7.38 7.59
CA GLY A 158 6.06 7.68 7.24
C GLY A 158 6.23 9.11 6.74
N VAL A 159 5.36 9.56 5.83
CA VAL A 159 5.36 10.94 5.31
C VAL A 159 5.12 11.96 6.43
N VAL A 160 4.13 11.73 7.28
CA VAL A 160 3.79 12.61 8.39
C VAL A 160 4.94 12.72 9.40
N ASN A 161 5.60 11.60 9.71
CA ASN A 161 6.77 11.58 10.59
C ASN A 161 7.95 12.35 9.99
N GLN A 162 8.21 12.19 8.68
CA GLN A 162 9.28 12.93 7.99
C GLN A 162 8.99 14.43 7.90
N ALA A 163 7.73 14.81 7.72
CA ALA A 163 7.30 16.21 7.69
C ALA A 163 7.48 16.92 9.05
N LYS A 164 7.65 16.15 10.15
CA LYS A 164 7.79 16.68 11.51
C LYS A 164 6.71 17.70 11.85
N ILE A 165 5.45 17.30 11.63
CA ILE A 165 4.29 18.15 11.88
C ILE A 165 4.20 18.53 13.36
N SER A 166 3.93 19.80 13.62
CA SER A 166 3.75 20.38 14.96
C SER A 166 2.40 21.11 15.09
N ALA A 167 2.03 21.44 16.32
CA ALA A 167 0.78 22.16 16.60
C ALA A 167 0.73 23.59 16.02
N SER A 168 1.87 24.16 15.64
CA SER A 168 1.93 25.49 15.02
C SER A 168 1.85 25.47 13.49
N ASP A 169 1.88 24.29 12.88
CA ASP A 169 1.91 24.16 11.43
C ASP A 169 0.52 24.27 10.78
N SER A 170 0.48 24.87 9.60
CA SER A 170 -0.60 24.71 8.63
C SER A 170 -0.18 23.63 7.64
N VAL A 171 -0.91 22.53 7.58
CA VAL A 171 -0.63 21.35 6.74
C VAL A 171 -1.58 21.33 5.57
N LEU A 172 -1.06 21.32 4.34
CA LEU A 172 -1.84 21.19 3.13
C LEU A 172 -1.68 19.79 2.57
N VAL A 173 -2.78 19.12 2.27
CA VAL A 173 -2.82 17.81 1.63
C VAL A 173 -3.53 17.93 0.29
N TYR A 174 -2.79 17.74 -0.80
CA TYR A 174 -3.32 17.82 -2.14
C TYR A 174 -3.62 16.42 -2.69
N GLY A 175 -4.92 16.13 -2.86
CA GLY A 175 -5.46 14.83 -3.21
C GLY A 175 -5.93 14.04 -1.97
N CYS A 176 -7.24 13.82 -1.89
CA CYS A 176 -7.92 13.13 -0.78
C CYS A 176 -8.35 11.70 -1.17
N GLY A 177 -7.49 10.99 -1.92
CA GLY A 177 -7.60 9.55 -2.14
C GLY A 177 -7.13 8.75 -0.92
N GLY A 178 -6.92 7.44 -1.07
CA GLY A 178 -6.53 6.56 0.05
C GLY A 178 -5.30 7.07 0.82
N ILE A 179 -4.22 7.47 0.14
CA ILE A 179 -3.02 8.03 0.78
C ILE A 179 -3.35 9.35 1.47
N GLY A 180 -4.01 10.30 0.77
CA GLY A 180 -4.30 11.62 1.33
C GLY A 180 -5.20 11.56 2.56
N LEU A 181 -6.23 10.73 2.57
CA LEU A 181 -7.10 10.52 3.74
C LEU A 181 -6.30 9.97 4.93
N CYS A 182 -5.45 8.96 4.70
CA CYS A 182 -4.58 8.43 5.76
C CYS A 182 -3.54 9.46 6.25
N VAL A 183 -3.02 10.32 5.36
CA VAL A 183 -2.14 11.45 5.74
C VAL A 183 -2.88 12.46 6.62
N ILE A 184 -4.10 12.86 6.23
CA ILE A 184 -4.95 13.77 7.01
C ILE A 184 -5.21 13.20 8.40
N GLN A 185 -5.61 11.94 8.48
CA GLN A 185 -5.85 11.27 9.75
C GLN A 185 -4.57 11.20 10.60
N ALA A 186 -3.44 10.78 10.03
CA ALA A 186 -2.19 10.71 10.76
C ALA A 186 -1.71 12.10 11.24
N ALA A 187 -1.86 13.14 10.39
CA ALA A 187 -1.52 14.52 10.75
C ALA A 187 -2.39 15.05 11.90
N SER A 188 -3.67 14.67 11.94
CA SER A 188 -4.60 15.14 12.98
C SER A 188 -4.19 14.75 14.41
N PHE A 189 -3.45 13.66 14.59
CA PHE A 189 -2.90 13.26 15.90
C PHE A 189 -1.89 14.27 16.47
N PHE A 190 -1.22 15.04 15.60
CA PHE A 190 -0.28 16.08 16.00
C PHE A 190 -0.96 17.42 16.29
N LYS A 191 -2.28 17.51 16.06
CA LYS A 191 -3.12 18.72 16.30
C LYS A 191 -2.52 19.98 15.69
N PRO A 192 -2.18 19.98 14.39
CA PRO A 192 -1.67 21.18 13.74
C PRO A 192 -2.72 22.32 13.79
N LYS A 193 -2.29 23.56 13.53
CA LYS A 193 -3.18 24.72 13.53
C LYS A 193 -4.31 24.58 12.50
N GLU A 194 -3.94 24.15 11.27
CA GLU A 194 -4.89 23.81 10.21
C GLU A 194 -4.45 22.54 9.47
N ILE A 195 -5.44 21.78 8.97
CA ILE A 195 -5.27 20.75 7.95
C ILE A 195 -6.15 21.14 6.79
N ILE A 196 -5.53 21.56 5.68
CA ILE A 196 -6.19 22.03 4.48
C ILE A 196 -6.20 20.88 3.48
N ALA A 197 -7.37 20.37 3.15
CA ALA A 197 -7.57 19.30 2.18
C ALA A 197 -8.01 19.87 0.82
N ILE A 198 -7.32 19.47 -0.25
CA ILE A 198 -7.63 19.89 -1.62
C ILE A 198 -7.95 18.66 -2.47
N ASP A 199 -9.09 18.68 -3.13
CA ASP A 199 -9.49 17.65 -4.11
C ASP A 199 -10.47 18.22 -5.14
N ILE A 200 -10.65 17.52 -6.24
CA ILE A 200 -11.68 17.81 -7.25
C ILE A 200 -13.01 17.10 -6.97
N ASN A 201 -12.99 16.09 -6.09
CA ASN A 201 -14.14 15.25 -5.80
C ASN A 201 -14.75 15.64 -4.46
N GLN A 202 -16.01 16.09 -4.50
CA GLN A 202 -16.74 16.54 -3.31
C GLN A 202 -16.86 15.43 -2.24
N LYS A 203 -17.07 14.18 -2.64
CA LYS A 203 -17.14 13.05 -1.67
C LYS A 203 -15.82 12.80 -0.96
N SER A 204 -14.70 12.96 -1.68
CA SER A 204 -13.36 12.84 -1.08
C SER A 204 -13.11 13.97 -0.06
N LEU A 205 -13.58 15.18 -0.33
CA LEU A 205 -13.50 16.30 0.60
C LEU A 205 -14.37 16.08 1.85
N GLU A 206 -15.57 15.55 1.69
CA GLU A 206 -16.44 15.20 2.82
C GLU A 206 -15.77 14.15 3.73
N LEU A 207 -15.19 13.10 3.15
CA LEU A 207 -14.39 12.12 3.90
C LEU A 207 -13.16 12.76 4.55
N ALA A 208 -12.46 13.65 3.85
CA ALA A 208 -11.30 14.36 4.41
C ALA A 208 -11.67 15.12 5.70
N LYS A 209 -12.86 15.72 5.74
CA LYS A 209 -13.39 16.36 6.94
C LYS A 209 -13.59 15.37 8.09
N GLU A 210 -14.19 14.21 7.81
CA GLU A 210 -14.38 13.16 8.81
C GLU A 210 -13.04 12.62 9.34
N PHE A 211 -12.01 12.60 8.48
CA PHE A 211 -10.66 12.16 8.82
C PHE A 211 -9.81 13.23 9.52
N GLY A 212 -10.32 14.45 9.70
CA GLY A 212 -9.71 15.48 10.52
C GLY A 212 -9.22 16.72 9.77
N ALA A 213 -9.57 16.89 8.49
CA ALA A 213 -9.32 18.15 7.79
C ALA A 213 -10.17 19.29 8.42
N THR A 214 -9.54 20.44 8.65
CA THR A 214 -10.19 21.63 9.21
C THR A 214 -10.75 22.54 8.13
N ASN A 215 -10.13 22.55 6.95
CA ASN A 215 -10.51 23.35 5.81
C ASN A 215 -10.52 22.48 4.54
N LEU A 216 -11.46 22.76 3.65
CA LEU A 216 -11.64 22.03 2.40
C LEU A 216 -11.61 23.00 1.24
N ILE A 217 -10.90 22.65 0.16
CA ILE A 217 -10.84 23.45 -1.08
C ILE A 217 -11.24 22.55 -2.25
N ASP A 218 -12.30 22.92 -2.95
CA ASP A 218 -12.71 22.28 -4.21
C ASP A 218 -11.90 22.89 -5.36
N ALA A 219 -10.89 22.16 -5.83
CA ALA A 219 -9.99 22.64 -6.88
C ALA A 219 -10.67 22.89 -8.24
N GLN A 220 -11.93 22.48 -8.43
CA GLN A 220 -12.71 22.81 -9.64
C GLN A 220 -13.46 24.14 -9.53
N LYS A 221 -13.68 24.63 -8.31
CA LYS A 221 -14.54 25.80 -8.05
C LYS A 221 -13.79 26.98 -7.47
N GLU A 222 -12.62 26.75 -6.89
CA GLU A 222 -11.89 27.72 -6.11
C GLU A 222 -10.50 28.00 -6.69
N ASP A 223 -10.03 29.23 -6.53
CA ASP A 223 -8.61 29.55 -6.71
C ASP A 223 -7.83 29.03 -5.51
N ILE A 224 -7.09 27.95 -5.72
CA ILE A 224 -6.37 27.21 -4.67
C ILE A 224 -5.41 28.15 -3.92
N LEU A 225 -4.58 28.92 -4.66
CA LEU A 225 -3.58 29.79 -4.05
C LEU A 225 -4.24 30.87 -3.18
N LYS A 226 -5.29 31.48 -3.71
CA LYS A 226 -6.05 32.52 -2.98
C LYS A 226 -6.68 31.93 -1.71
N SER A 227 -7.37 30.78 -1.82
CA SER A 227 -8.02 30.12 -0.68
C SER A 227 -7.00 29.72 0.40
N VAL A 228 -5.85 29.17 0.02
CA VAL A 228 -4.78 28.82 0.96
C VAL A 228 -4.21 30.05 1.65
N LEU A 229 -3.96 31.15 0.93
CA LEU A 229 -3.47 32.38 1.52
C LEU A 229 -4.51 33.04 2.47
N GLU A 230 -5.79 32.99 2.15
CA GLU A 230 -6.86 33.44 3.04
C GLU A 230 -6.92 32.64 4.33
N ILE A 231 -6.89 31.27 4.25
CA ILE A 231 -6.90 30.40 5.42
C ILE A 231 -5.66 30.61 6.30
N THR A 232 -4.49 30.84 5.69
CA THR A 232 -3.21 30.96 6.38
C THR A 232 -2.81 32.41 6.68
N GLU A 233 -3.71 33.37 6.56
CA GLU A 233 -3.46 34.80 6.82
C GLU A 233 -2.27 35.36 6.01
N GLY A 234 -2.19 34.97 4.73
CA GLY A 234 -1.14 35.39 3.78
C GLY A 234 0.19 34.70 3.88
N ARG A 235 0.35 33.70 4.79
CA ARG A 235 1.64 33.02 5.04
C ARG A 235 1.91 31.81 4.14
N GLY A 236 0.86 31.20 3.60
CA GLY A 236 0.93 29.89 2.94
C GLY A 236 1.03 28.74 3.95
N ALA A 237 1.04 27.51 3.44
CA ALA A 237 1.14 26.33 4.29
C ALA A 237 2.59 26.02 4.70
N ASN A 238 2.81 25.60 5.95
CA ASN A 238 4.15 25.23 6.45
C ASN A 238 4.60 23.86 5.91
N LYS A 239 3.65 22.99 5.68
CA LYS A 239 3.86 21.63 5.18
C LYS A 239 2.91 21.37 4.02
N VAL A 240 3.46 20.95 2.89
CA VAL A 240 2.67 20.57 1.72
C VAL A 240 2.95 19.11 1.39
N ILE A 241 1.88 18.31 1.31
CA ILE A 241 1.94 16.88 1.01
C ILE A 241 1.09 16.63 -0.23
N VAL A 242 1.74 16.26 -1.34
CA VAL A 242 1.07 16.00 -2.62
C VAL A 242 0.83 14.49 -2.76
N CYS A 243 -0.44 14.09 -2.85
CA CYS A 243 -0.90 12.70 -2.92
C CYS A 243 -1.51 12.34 -4.28
N ILE A 244 -1.23 13.12 -5.33
CA ILE A 244 -1.71 12.92 -6.70
C ILE A 244 -0.54 12.99 -7.70
N GLY A 245 -0.66 12.24 -8.78
CA GLY A 245 0.32 12.23 -9.88
C GLY A 245 0.03 13.29 -10.94
N ASN A 246 -0.11 14.56 -10.55
CA ASN A 246 -0.40 15.66 -11.48
C ASN A 246 0.68 16.74 -11.37
N THR A 247 1.36 17.03 -12.51
CA THR A 247 2.46 18.00 -12.55
C THR A 247 2.01 19.41 -12.17
N GLN A 248 0.83 19.85 -12.61
CA GLN A 248 0.30 21.17 -12.25
C GLN A 248 0.04 21.32 -10.74
N ALA A 249 -0.43 20.23 -10.09
CA ALA A 249 -0.61 20.24 -8.64
C ALA A 249 0.73 20.34 -7.89
N ILE A 250 1.79 19.74 -8.44
CA ILE A 250 3.14 19.82 -7.85
C ILE A 250 3.72 21.25 -8.02
N GLU A 251 3.44 21.91 -9.15
CA GLU A 251 3.91 23.27 -9.41
C GLU A 251 3.20 24.32 -8.55
N LEU A 252 1.95 24.05 -8.14
CA LEU A 252 1.14 24.91 -7.27
C LEU A 252 1.42 24.69 -5.77
N ALA A 253 2.10 23.59 -5.41
CA ALA A 253 2.41 23.19 -4.04
C ALA A 253 3.73 23.80 -3.54
#